data_454fa69ea5737945d674e185b78c19de
#
_entry.id   454fa69ea5737945d674e185b78c19de
#
_cell.length_a   1.000
_cell.length_b   1.000
_cell.length_c   1.000
_cell.angle_alpha   90.00
_cell.angle_beta   90.00
_cell.angle_gamma   90.00
#
_symmetry.space_group_name_H-M   'P 1'
#
loop_
_entity.id
_entity.type
_entity.pdbx_description
1 polymer ?
#
loop_
_entity_poly.entity_id
_entity_poly.type
_entity_poly.pdbx_seq_one_letter_code
_entity_poly.pdbx_strand_id
1 'polypeptide(L)'
;MSLNQVYIVRTAHFLPNEPVSNDEMEEYLGLINGKPSKSRRIVLRNNGIKRRFYALTRKGKSTHTNSEMAALAVKGLFTDAAEGMKDVQLITCGTSTPDQFLPSHASMVHGWLPDSGNAEVVSPSGACCSDACT
;
A
#
# COMPACT_ATOMS: atom_id res chain seq x y z
N MET A 1 -26.21 -26.97 1.00
CA MET A 1 -25.68 -25.71 1.57
C MET A 1 -25.76 -24.64 0.49
N SER A 2 -26.54 -23.60 0.72
CA SER A 2 -26.52 -22.42 -0.19
C SER A 2 -25.20 -21.71 0.00
N LEU A 3 -24.35 -21.60 -1.04
CA LEU A 3 -23.16 -20.80 -1.01
C LEU A 3 -23.61 -19.35 -1.00
N ASN A 4 -23.22 -18.60 0.02
CA ASN A 4 -23.40 -17.15 0.01
C ASN A 4 -22.57 -16.58 -1.14
N GLN A 5 -23.22 -15.78 -1.99
CA GLN A 5 -22.52 -15.11 -3.08
C GLN A 5 -21.70 -13.94 -2.49
N VAL A 6 -20.44 -13.85 -2.88
CA VAL A 6 -19.52 -12.77 -2.47
C VAL A 6 -19.20 -11.93 -3.68
N TYR A 7 -19.21 -10.62 -3.53
CA TYR A 7 -19.01 -9.66 -4.62
C TYR A 7 -17.94 -8.64 -4.27
N ILE A 8 -17.14 -8.24 -5.26
CA ILE A 8 -16.32 -7.04 -5.17
C ILE A 8 -17.21 -5.84 -5.50
N VAL A 9 -17.49 -5.02 -4.50
CA VAL A 9 -18.41 -3.89 -4.63
C VAL A 9 -17.69 -2.61 -5.04
N ARG A 10 -16.48 -2.38 -4.51
CA ARG A 10 -15.69 -1.16 -4.77
C ARG A 10 -14.21 -1.48 -4.80
N THR A 11 -13.46 -0.67 -5.53
CA THR A 11 -12.00 -0.66 -5.54
C THR A 11 -11.50 0.76 -5.40
N ALA A 12 -10.39 0.95 -4.71
CA ALA A 12 -9.71 2.23 -4.59
C ALA A 12 -8.20 2.03 -4.51
N HIS A 13 -7.46 3.09 -4.71
CA HIS A 13 -6.01 3.12 -4.57
C HIS A 13 -5.55 4.46 -4.00
N PHE A 14 -4.38 4.46 -3.40
CA PHE A 14 -3.67 5.67 -3.01
C PHE A 14 -2.26 5.63 -3.60
N LEU A 15 -1.85 6.69 -4.26
CA LEU A 15 -0.52 6.85 -4.85
C LEU A 15 0.16 8.03 -4.16
N PRO A 16 1.25 7.80 -3.41
CA PRO A 16 1.92 8.86 -2.66
C PRO A 16 2.68 9.80 -3.59
N ASN A 17 2.61 11.10 -3.30
CA ASN A 17 3.36 12.15 -3.97
C ASN A 17 3.10 12.24 -5.50
N GLU A 18 3.99 12.92 -6.22
CA GLU A 18 3.94 13.03 -7.67
C GLU A 18 4.62 11.83 -8.35
N PRO A 19 4.17 11.47 -9.58
CA PRO A 19 4.78 10.38 -10.31
C PRO A 19 6.22 10.70 -10.70
N VAL A 20 7.12 9.75 -10.45
CA VAL A 20 8.55 9.84 -10.75
C VAL A 20 8.86 9.05 -12.02
N SER A 21 9.51 9.69 -12.98
CA SER A 21 9.97 9.06 -14.22
C SER A 21 11.17 8.13 -14.00
N ASN A 22 11.47 7.31 -15.01
CA ASN A 22 12.63 6.44 -14.96
C ASN A 22 13.96 7.20 -14.85
N ASP A 23 14.02 8.41 -15.38
CA ASP A 23 15.26 9.21 -15.36
C ASP A 23 15.50 9.85 -13.99
N GLU A 24 14.43 10.20 -13.28
CA GLU A 24 14.47 10.82 -11.95
C GLU A 24 14.64 9.80 -10.80
N MET A 25 14.52 8.50 -11.06
CA MET A 25 14.55 7.47 -10.01
C MET A 25 15.74 7.58 -9.06
N GLU A 26 16.93 7.85 -9.59
CA GLU A 26 18.15 7.89 -8.79
C GLU A 26 18.26 9.13 -7.92
N GLU A 27 17.47 10.17 -8.19
CA GLU A 27 17.34 11.34 -7.31
C GLU A 27 16.60 11.01 -6.01
N TYR A 28 15.70 10.00 -6.05
CA TYR A 28 14.93 9.52 -4.90
C TYR A 28 15.59 8.35 -4.19
N LEU A 29 16.11 7.38 -4.94
CA LEU A 29 16.67 6.14 -4.40
C LEU A 29 18.18 6.21 -4.14
N GLY A 30 18.83 7.25 -4.65
CA GLY A 30 20.27 7.38 -4.57
C GLY A 30 21.03 6.57 -5.63
N LEU A 31 22.34 6.70 -5.63
CA LEU A 31 23.27 6.05 -6.56
C LEU A 31 23.89 4.79 -5.92
N ILE A 32 24.17 3.78 -6.70
CA ILE A 32 24.89 2.58 -6.26
C ILE A 32 26.41 2.87 -6.23
N ASN A 33 26.98 2.93 -5.03
CA ASN A 33 28.40 3.30 -4.86
C ASN A 33 28.78 4.63 -5.54
N GLY A 34 27.86 5.63 -5.50
CA GLY A 34 28.07 6.93 -6.11
C GLY A 34 28.00 6.95 -7.64
N LYS A 35 27.53 5.88 -8.28
CA LYS A 35 27.44 5.75 -9.75
C LYS A 35 26.03 5.31 -10.16
N PRO A 36 25.55 5.76 -11.35
CA PRO A 36 24.29 5.27 -11.91
C PRO A 36 24.31 3.76 -12.12
N SER A 37 23.17 3.10 -11.88
CA SER A 37 22.99 1.67 -12.08
C SER A 37 23.17 1.28 -13.55
N LYS A 38 24.14 0.43 -13.86
CA LYS A 38 24.39 -0.08 -15.22
C LYS A 38 23.22 -0.92 -15.75
N SER A 39 22.55 -1.65 -14.88
CA SER A 39 21.42 -2.53 -15.22
C SER A 39 20.10 -1.79 -15.40
N ARG A 40 19.98 -0.55 -14.90
CA ARG A 40 18.73 0.21 -14.89
C ARG A 40 18.03 0.22 -16.25
N ARG A 41 18.74 0.55 -17.31
CA ARG A 41 18.19 0.66 -18.67
C ARG A 41 17.61 -0.65 -19.20
N ILE A 42 18.24 -1.77 -18.90
CA ILE A 42 17.80 -3.10 -19.34
C ILE A 42 16.55 -3.52 -18.54
N VAL A 43 16.60 -3.38 -17.20
CA VAL A 43 15.51 -3.76 -16.31
C VAL A 43 14.24 -2.93 -16.61
N LEU A 44 14.37 -1.62 -16.74
CA LEU A 44 13.25 -0.74 -17.02
C LEU A 44 12.64 -0.96 -18.40
N ARG A 45 13.45 -1.28 -19.40
CA ARG A 45 12.96 -1.65 -20.73
C ARG A 45 12.15 -2.95 -20.69
N ASN A 46 12.61 -3.94 -19.91
CA ASN A 46 11.98 -5.24 -19.86
C ASN A 46 10.66 -5.23 -19.09
N ASN A 47 10.54 -4.42 -18.03
CA ASN A 47 9.32 -4.36 -17.23
C ASN A 47 8.25 -3.40 -17.79
N GLY A 48 8.61 -2.55 -18.75
CA GLY A 48 7.69 -1.60 -19.39
C GLY A 48 7.17 -0.46 -18.53
N ILE A 49 7.61 -0.37 -17.27
CA ILE A 49 7.17 0.67 -16.32
C ILE A 49 7.86 1.99 -16.68
N LYS A 50 7.07 3.02 -16.94
CA LYS A 50 7.55 4.37 -17.32
C LYS A 50 7.59 5.32 -16.14
N ARG A 51 6.66 5.20 -15.21
CA ARG A 51 6.51 6.05 -14.02
C ARG A 51 6.16 5.20 -12.81
N ARG A 52 6.51 5.70 -11.63
CA ARG A 52 6.17 5.08 -10.35
C ARG A 52 6.00 6.15 -9.28
N PHE A 53 5.44 5.74 -8.15
CA PHE A 53 5.23 6.63 -7.02
C PHE A 53 6.10 6.16 -5.86
N TYR A 54 6.77 7.09 -5.19
CA TYR A 54 7.57 6.82 -4.01
C TYR A 54 7.03 7.59 -2.83
N ALA A 55 6.82 6.93 -1.71
CA ALA A 55 6.55 7.56 -0.43
C ALA A 55 7.83 8.19 0.17
N LEU A 56 8.62 8.86 -0.66
CA LEU A 56 9.91 9.47 -0.33
C LEU A 56 10.00 10.88 -0.90
N THR A 57 10.70 11.75 -0.19
CA THR A 57 11.21 13.00 -0.75
C THR A 57 12.50 12.76 -1.54
N ARG A 58 12.94 13.71 -2.36
CA ARG A 58 14.25 13.66 -3.05
C ARG A 58 15.45 13.56 -2.09
N LYS A 59 15.25 13.86 -0.80
CA LYS A 59 16.28 13.73 0.26
C LYS A 59 16.23 12.36 0.97
N GLY A 60 15.46 11.40 0.45
CA GLY A 60 15.31 10.07 1.03
C GLY A 60 14.48 10.01 2.32
N LYS A 61 13.79 11.10 2.71
CA LYS A 61 12.90 11.10 3.87
C LYS A 61 11.56 10.49 3.48
N SER A 62 11.07 9.53 4.28
CA SER A 62 9.73 8.97 4.12
C SER A 62 8.65 10.04 4.31
N THR A 63 7.64 10.04 3.42
CA THR A 63 6.48 10.94 3.47
C THR A 63 5.25 10.27 4.05
N HIS A 64 5.12 8.95 3.89
CA HIS A 64 4.01 8.14 4.37
C HIS A 64 4.55 6.80 4.87
N THR A 65 3.87 6.22 5.85
CA THR A 65 4.07 4.83 6.25
C THR A 65 3.24 3.90 5.35
N ASN A 66 3.54 2.60 5.35
CA ASN A 66 2.77 1.64 4.57
C ASN A 66 1.33 1.52 5.09
N SER A 67 1.16 1.48 6.41
CA SER A 67 -0.16 1.45 7.05
C SER A 67 -0.98 2.71 6.78
N GLU A 68 -0.37 3.89 6.75
CA GLU A 68 -1.03 5.15 6.38
C GLU A 68 -1.51 5.12 4.93
N MET A 69 -0.66 4.67 4.00
CA MET A 69 -1.04 4.56 2.58
C MET A 69 -2.20 3.59 2.38
N ALA A 70 -2.20 2.45 3.07
CA ALA A 70 -3.29 1.48 3.03
C ALA A 70 -4.59 2.10 3.57
N ALA A 71 -4.55 2.81 4.69
CA ALA A 71 -5.71 3.49 5.25
C ALA A 71 -6.26 4.59 4.33
N LEU A 72 -5.39 5.34 3.65
CA LEU A 72 -5.80 6.36 2.67
C LEU A 72 -6.50 5.70 1.45
N ALA A 73 -6.02 4.54 1.00
CA ALA A 73 -6.70 3.77 -0.03
C ALA A 73 -8.09 3.30 0.43
N VAL A 74 -8.21 2.79 1.67
CA VAL A 74 -9.50 2.38 2.25
C VAL A 74 -10.47 3.56 2.34
N LYS A 75 -10.03 4.73 2.80
CA LYS A 75 -10.86 5.95 2.83
C LYS A 75 -11.39 6.31 1.45
N GLY A 76 -10.64 6.07 0.40
CA GLY A 76 -11.05 6.29 -0.99
C GLY A 76 -12.19 5.37 -1.48
N LEU A 77 -12.53 4.30 -0.76
CA LEU A 77 -13.67 3.44 -1.07
C LEU A 77 -15.02 4.10 -0.76
N PHE A 78 -15.05 5.09 0.12
CA PHE A 78 -16.27 5.68 0.66
C PHE A 78 -16.39 7.15 0.27
N THR A 79 -17.59 7.57 -0.15
CA THR A 79 -17.90 8.99 -0.41
C THR A 79 -17.98 9.75 0.90
N ASP A 80 -18.57 9.12 1.91
CA ASP A 80 -18.53 9.54 3.32
C ASP A 80 -17.85 8.41 4.11
N ALA A 81 -16.61 8.64 4.51
CA ALA A 81 -15.81 7.62 5.18
C ALA A 81 -16.37 7.28 6.55
N ALA A 82 -16.89 8.28 7.28
CA ALA A 82 -17.42 8.08 8.62
C ALA A 82 -18.69 7.21 8.63
N GLU A 83 -19.58 7.37 7.65
CA GLU A 83 -20.78 6.52 7.55
C GLU A 83 -20.48 5.14 6.99
N GLY A 84 -19.70 5.08 5.89
CA GLY A 84 -19.45 3.81 5.21
C GLY A 84 -18.58 2.84 5.99
N MET A 85 -17.70 3.32 6.87
CA MET A 85 -16.83 2.46 7.66
C MET A 85 -17.49 1.84 8.89
N LYS A 86 -18.62 2.34 9.35
CA LYS A 86 -19.35 1.77 10.51
C LYS A 86 -19.81 0.32 10.28
N ASP A 87 -20.07 -0.03 9.02
CA ASP A 87 -20.56 -1.34 8.64
C ASP A 87 -19.42 -2.34 8.29
N VAL A 88 -18.17 -1.89 8.38
CA VAL A 88 -17.00 -2.77 8.13
C VAL A 88 -16.83 -3.72 9.31
N GLN A 89 -16.96 -5.01 9.03
CA GLN A 89 -16.84 -6.08 10.03
C GLN A 89 -15.43 -6.69 10.06
N LEU A 90 -14.72 -6.67 8.95
CA LEU A 90 -13.40 -7.27 8.82
C LEU A 90 -12.48 -6.36 7.99
N ILE A 91 -11.28 -6.13 8.50
CA ILE A 91 -10.17 -5.51 7.79
C ILE A 91 -9.07 -6.56 7.64
N THR A 92 -8.77 -6.96 6.42
CA THR A 92 -7.65 -7.85 6.14
C THR A 92 -6.60 -7.11 5.30
N CYS A 93 -5.34 -7.19 5.71
CA CYS A 93 -4.23 -6.51 5.06
C CYS A 93 -3.08 -7.45 4.78
N GLY A 94 -2.81 -7.72 3.51
CA GLY A 94 -1.64 -8.48 3.06
C GLY A 94 -0.50 -7.56 2.67
N THR A 95 0.70 -7.78 3.21
CA THR A 95 1.92 -7.08 2.80
C THR A 95 3.16 -7.91 3.10
N SER A 96 4.15 -7.86 2.21
CA SER A 96 5.48 -8.41 2.45
C SER A 96 6.41 -7.45 3.19
N THR A 97 6.03 -6.18 3.33
CA THR A 97 6.85 -5.11 3.91
C THR A 97 6.05 -4.27 4.91
N PRO A 98 5.62 -4.87 6.03
CA PRO A 98 4.93 -4.11 7.08
C PRO A 98 5.87 -3.05 7.67
N ASP A 99 5.31 -1.97 8.20
CA ASP A 99 6.10 -0.92 8.86
C ASP A 99 6.85 -1.47 10.09
N GLN A 100 6.26 -2.45 10.77
CA GLN A 100 6.83 -3.16 11.93
C GLN A 100 6.12 -4.51 12.15
N PHE A 101 6.72 -5.38 12.99
CA PHE A 101 6.13 -6.69 13.28
C PHE A 101 4.95 -6.63 14.24
N LEU A 102 5.00 -5.77 15.23
CA LEU A 102 3.98 -5.61 16.27
C LEU A 102 3.75 -4.12 16.58
N PRO A 103 2.47 -3.66 16.64
CA PRO A 103 1.25 -4.43 16.33
C PRO A 103 1.19 -4.88 14.86
N SER A 104 0.25 -5.78 14.53
CA SER A 104 0.11 -6.30 13.16
C SER A 104 -0.21 -5.17 12.16
N HIS A 105 0.10 -5.38 10.87
CA HIS A 105 -0.12 -4.35 9.85
C HIS A 105 -1.59 -3.93 9.77
N ALA A 106 -2.54 -4.88 9.78
CA ALA A 106 -3.97 -4.54 9.79
C ALA A 106 -4.39 -3.77 11.05
N SER A 107 -3.80 -4.05 12.22
CA SER A 107 -4.06 -3.26 13.43
C SER A 107 -3.57 -1.81 13.30
N MET A 108 -2.42 -1.61 12.65
CA MET A 108 -1.92 -0.26 12.36
C MET A 108 -2.82 0.47 11.36
N VAL A 109 -3.27 -0.21 10.30
CA VAL A 109 -4.24 0.35 9.34
C VAL A 109 -5.55 0.71 10.04
N HIS A 110 -6.08 -0.18 10.88
CA HIS A 110 -7.28 0.08 11.68
C HIS A 110 -7.12 1.32 12.58
N GLY A 111 -5.95 1.51 13.17
CA GLY A 111 -5.64 2.71 13.97
C GLY A 111 -5.73 4.03 13.19
N TRP A 112 -5.55 4.01 11.86
CA TRP A 112 -5.75 5.16 10.96
C TRP A 112 -7.22 5.34 10.53
N LEU A 113 -8.11 4.41 10.91
CA LEU A 113 -9.52 4.34 10.51
C LEU A 113 -10.45 4.40 11.75
N PRO A 114 -10.51 5.51 12.49
CA PRO A 114 -11.24 5.59 13.76
C PRO A 114 -12.75 5.30 13.59
N ASP A 115 -13.29 5.51 12.40
CA ASP A 115 -14.71 5.31 12.11
C ASP A 115 -15.07 3.83 11.82
N SER A 116 -14.09 2.92 11.73
CA SER A 116 -14.32 1.49 11.50
C SER A 116 -14.75 0.70 12.74
N GLY A 117 -14.89 1.37 13.88
CA GLY A 117 -15.44 0.78 15.12
C GLY A 117 -14.67 -0.45 15.60
N ASN A 118 -15.39 -1.55 15.84
CA ASN A 118 -14.86 -2.80 16.36
C ASN A 118 -14.62 -3.85 15.24
N ALA A 119 -14.17 -3.45 14.06
CA ALA A 119 -13.86 -4.38 12.99
C ALA A 119 -12.79 -5.41 13.42
N GLU A 120 -13.00 -6.66 13.06
CA GLU A 120 -11.97 -7.70 13.20
C GLU A 120 -10.79 -7.36 12.29
N VAL A 121 -9.56 -7.64 12.74
CA VAL A 121 -8.35 -7.34 11.96
C VAL A 121 -7.51 -8.58 11.73
N VAL A 122 -7.13 -8.83 10.47
CA VAL A 122 -6.31 -9.98 10.08
C VAL A 122 -5.15 -9.51 9.20
N SER A 123 -3.94 -9.95 9.53
CA SER A 123 -2.73 -9.64 8.77
C SER A 123 -2.04 -10.91 8.31
N PRO A 124 -2.42 -11.48 7.16
CA PRO A 124 -1.63 -12.53 6.57
C PRO A 124 -0.27 -12.00 6.16
N SER A 125 0.78 -12.74 6.48
CA SER A 125 2.16 -12.39 6.16
C SER A 125 2.79 -13.43 5.25
N GLY A 126 3.56 -12.98 4.26
CA GLY A 126 4.23 -13.86 3.31
C GLY A 126 4.61 -13.13 2.03
N ALA A 127 5.66 -13.58 1.34
CA ALA A 127 6.19 -12.88 0.19
C ALA A 127 5.22 -12.83 -1.02
N CYS A 128 4.45 -13.89 -1.25
CA CYS A 128 3.50 -13.98 -2.37
C CYS A 128 2.11 -14.41 -1.93
N CYS A 129 2.00 -15.03 -0.75
CA CYS A 129 0.75 -15.61 -0.27
C CYS A 129 -0.09 -14.62 0.56
N SER A 130 0.47 -13.48 0.98
CA SER A 130 -0.27 -12.48 1.74
C SER A 130 -1.48 -11.96 0.97
N ASP A 131 -1.32 -11.73 -0.33
CA ASP A 131 -2.40 -11.21 -1.18
C ASP A 131 -3.46 -12.27 -1.53
N ALA A 132 -3.08 -13.56 -1.49
CA ALA A 132 -4.01 -14.66 -1.75
C ALA A 132 -4.87 -15.03 -0.54
N CYS A 133 -4.50 -14.57 0.65
CA CYS A 133 -5.21 -14.84 1.91
C CYS A 133 -6.08 -13.64 2.36
N THR A 134 -6.08 -12.55 1.59
CA THR A 134 -6.93 -11.38 1.81
C THR A 134 -8.07 -11.37 0.80
#